data_1943803c3cd7e2f8cf8a6d1584353915
#
_entry.id   1943803c3cd7e2f8cf8a6d1584353915
#
_cell.length_a   1.000
_cell.length_b   1.000
_cell.length_c   1.000
_cell.angle_alpha   90.00
_cell.angle_beta   90.00
_cell.angle_gamma   90.00
#
_symmetry.space_group_name_H-M   'P 1'
#
loop_
_entity.id
_entity.type
_entity.pdbx_description
1 polymer ?
#
loop_
_entity_poly.entity_id
_entity_poly.type
_entity_poly.pdbx_seq_one_letter_code
_entity_poly.pdbx_strand_id
1 'polypeptide(L)'
;SFLQRFQMEVMERCEIVRPDYFSKNLEILRCKNEKLYRVLCGNKQAYPLEYTLIPAVNGELTMYYHKEGVGEIYLHSMIDPAAAAKEFIREWYLPEKKEYCILGFGLGYHVFELLGMSKAVSVIVLERDIEAIVLAMQFFDWSEFLETERLQIKYESKVNMLLKAVTENSMLLVHYPFLQCMKSGEEKEALENYFISANSIREQKRDMDNNFFLLQNMGLEEGSSIISKIRDKILVIVAAGPSLERELGVLREVQRNEDILILSVGTVAEKLIENEIYPSFILITDAWEDMYKQVENIKEKNIPLLLLSTASARAAKEYVGPCCVLYQEGYEPAEKVAKENNYTLFSTGGSVATLAIDIGLRMKARRIIMCGVDLAYSDSKLHAFEEAGGVPLDAAREIEGVGGRKVKTGRNFDIYRKWMEKRISNQSDVDIYNASYGARIEGTKEMGLLEAIGD
;
A
#
# COMPACT_ATOMS: atom_id res chain seq x y z
N SER A 1 28.86 -30.70 18.52
CA SER A 1 27.61 -30.77 17.74
C SER A 1 27.82 -30.17 16.36
N PHE A 2 26.98 -30.48 15.37
CA PHE A 2 27.02 -29.89 14.01
C PHE A 2 26.92 -28.38 14.07
N LEU A 3 26.04 -27.83 14.91
CA LEU A 3 25.88 -26.39 15.15
C LEU A 3 27.16 -25.74 15.68
N GLN A 4 27.90 -26.40 16.57
CA GLN A 4 29.19 -25.87 17.05
C GLN A 4 30.27 -25.88 15.96
N ARG A 5 30.31 -26.93 15.10
CA ARG A 5 31.22 -26.97 13.95
C ARG A 5 30.89 -25.91 12.92
N PHE A 6 29.61 -25.70 12.62
CA PHE A 6 29.15 -24.64 11.71
C PHE A 6 29.48 -23.25 12.26
N GLN A 7 29.23 -23.02 13.55
CA GLN A 7 29.61 -21.80 14.25
C GLN A 7 31.12 -21.52 14.13
N MET A 8 31.95 -22.54 14.34
CA MET A 8 33.41 -22.40 14.19
C MET A 8 33.83 -22.14 12.74
N GLU A 9 33.28 -22.85 11.75
CA GLU A 9 33.64 -22.65 10.34
C GLU A 9 33.26 -21.26 9.81
N VAL A 10 32.08 -20.74 10.15
CA VAL A 10 31.64 -19.40 9.72
C VAL A 10 32.39 -18.31 10.49
N MET A 11 32.62 -18.48 11.78
CA MET A 11 33.36 -17.52 12.60
C MET A 11 34.86 -17.50 12.25
N GLU A 12 35.47 -18.64 11.99
CA GLU A 12 36.85 -18.74 11.49
C GLU A 12 37.02 -18.05 10.13
N ARG A 13 36.06 -18.20 9.23
CA ARG A 13 36.08 -17.48 7.92
C ARG A 13 35.95 -15.98 8.04
N CYS A 14 35.25 -15.47 9.06
CA CYS A 14 35.00 -14.05 9.26
C CYS A 14 35.91 -13.40 10.30
N GLU A 15 36.87 -14.17 10.92
CA GLU A 15 37.74 -13.71 12.02
C GLU A 15 36.99 -13.07 13.21
N ILE A 16 35.70 -13.42 13.41
CA ILE A 16 34.85 -12.84 14.45
C ILE A 16 34.67 -13.83 15.59
N VAL A 17 35.26 -13.56 16.75
CA VAL A 17 35.01 -14.29 18.00
C VAL A 17 33.79 -13.67 18.68
N ARG A 18 32.68 -14.40 18.74
CA ARG A 18 31.47 -13.97 19.49
C ARG A 18 31.25 -14.89 20.70
N PRO A 19 30.66 -14.35 21.80
CA PRO A 19 30.22 -15.18 22.94
C PRO A 19 29.19 -16.19 22.49
N ASP A 20 29.04 -17.28 23.26
CA ASP A 20 27.99 -18.30 23.00
C ASP A 20 26.60 -17.78 23.41
N TYR A 21 26.06 -16.89 22.60
CA TYR A 21 24.71 -16.35 22.79
C TYR A 21 23.62 -17.42 22.59
N PHE A 22 23.88 -18.40 21.71
CA PHE A 22 22.88 -19.42 21.41
C PHE A 22 22.51 -20.23 22.65
N SER A 23 23.50 -20.77 23.38
CA SER A 23 23.26 -21.57 24.59
C SER A 23 22.56 -20.75 25.67
N LYS A 24 22.95 -19.48 25.84
CA LYS A 24 22.34 -18.57 26.80
C LYS A 24 20.88 -18.28 26.46
N ASN A 25 20.58 -17.92 25.22
CA ASN A 25 19.23 -17.65 24.74
C ASN A 25 18.34 -18.91 24.82
N LEU A 26 18.90 -20.08 24.46
CA LEU A 26 18.19 -21.35 24.48
C LEU A 26 17.76 -21.76 25.90
N GLU A 27 18.58 -21.46 26.90
CA GLU A 27 18.24 -21.75 28.29
C GLU A 27 17.02 -20.96 28.77
N ILE A 28 16.91 -19.71 28.38
CA ILE A 28 15.73 -18.88 28.67
C ILE A 28 14.48 -19.43 27.93
N LEU A 29 14.63 -19.81 26.65
CA LEU A 29 13.53 -20.40 25.88
C LEU A 29 13.00 -21.70 26.49
N ARG A 30 13.85 -22.48 27.14
CA ARG A 30 13.42 -23.70 27.85
C ARG A 30 12.29 -23.43 28.84
N CYS A 31 12.33 -22.27 29.52
CA CYS A 31 11.33 -21.86 30.51
C CYS A 31 10.19 -21.03 29.90
N LYS A 32 10.49 -20.18 28.93
CA LYS A 32 9.55 -19.20 28.40
C LYS A 32 8.81 -19.65 27.14
N ASN A 33 9.40 -20.54 26.34
CA ASN A 33 8.80 -21.06 25.11
C ASN A 33 9.26 -22.51 24.86
N GLU A 34 8.73 -23.43 25.65
CA GLU A 34 9.09 -24.84 25.59
C GLU A 34 8.85 -25.46 24.20
N LYS A 35 7.79 -25.03 23.49
CA LYS A 35 7.49 -25.50 22.12
C LYS A 35 8.65 -25.20 21.19
N LEU A 36 9.09 -23.94 21.14
CA LEU A 36 10.22 -23.53 20.31
C LEU A 36 11.53 -24.18 20.77
N TYR A 37 11.78 -24.24 22.08
CA TYR A 37 12.94 -24.91 22.63
C TYR A 37 13.06 -26.38 22.14
N ARG A 38 11.96 -27.13 22.19
CA ARG A 38 11.95 -28.53 21.70
C ARG A 38 12.24 -28.63 20.21
N VAL A 39 11.71 -27.69 19.41
CA VAL A 39 11.98 -27.62 17.96
C VAL A 39 13.46 -27.35 17.71
N LEU A 40 14.06 -26.39 18.42
CA LEU A 40 15.47 -26.05 18.27
C LEU A 40 16.41 -27.17 18.72
N CYS A 41 16.05 -27.88 19.79
CA CYS A 41 16.85 -29.05 20.32
C CYS A 41 16.62 -30.35 19.55
N GLY A 42 15.40 -30.58 19.04
CA GLY A 42 14.98 -31.81 18.38
C GLY A 42 15.55 -32.00 16.98
N ASN A 43 15.94 -30.92 16.34
CA ASN A 43 16.47 -30.93 14.99
C ASN A 43 17.97 -31.25 14.97
N LYS A 44 18.27 -32.54 15.14
CA LYS A 44 19.62 -33.09 14.94
C LYS A 44 19.97 -33.36 13.48
N GLN A 45 19.04 -33.20 12.55
CA GLN A 45 19.31 -33.27 11.11
C GLN A 45 19.98 -32.01 10.63
N ALA A 46 21.08 -32.18 9.89
CA ALA A 46 21.70 -31.08 9.17
C ALA A 46 20.68 -30.51 8.17
N TYR A 47 20.18 -29.32 8.47
CA TYR A 47 19.44 -28.56 7.45
C TYR A 47 20.39 -28.27 6.29
N PRO A 48 19.96 -28.39 5.04
CA PRO A 48 20.67 -27.72 3.98
C PRO A 48 20.71 -26.24 4.34
N LEU A 49 21.91 -25.68 4.39
CA LEU A 49 22.09 -24.27 4.69
C LEU A 49 21.49 -23.45 3.53
N GLU A 50 20.29 -22.93 3.72
CA GLU A 50 19.64 -22.09 2.71
C GLU A 50 20.19 -20.64 2.77
N TYR A 51 20.82 -20.27 3.90
CA TYR A 51 21.42 -18.97 4.11
C TYR A 51 22.95 -19.03 4.10
N THR A 52 23.56 -18.02 3.49
CA THR A 52 25.02 -17.83 3.50
C THR A 52 25.36 -16.55 4.26
N LEU A 53 26.23 -16.67 5.25
CA LEU A 53 26.75 -15.53 6.03
C LEU A 53 28.01 -14.97 5.35
N ILE A 54 28.07 -13.65 5.23
CA ILE A 54 29.22 -12.93 4.69
C ILE A 54 29.44 -11.62 5.45
N PRO A 55 30.69 -11.07 5.48
CA PRO A 55 30.92 -9.75 6.02
C PRO A 55 30.35 -8.68 5.10
N ALA A 56 29.69 -7.68 5.67
CA ALA A 56 29.35 -6.42 5.02
C ALA A 56 30.58 -5.51 4.90
N VAL A 57 30.47 -4.40 4.16
CA VAL A 57 31.56 -3.45 3.96
C VAL A 57 32.09 -2.87 5.28
N ASN A 58 31.22 -2.63 6.26
CA ASN A 58 31.60 -2.15 7.59
C ASN A 58 32.19 -3.23 8.53
N GLY A 59 32.31 -4.47 8.07
CA GLY A 59 32.82 -5.61 8.84
C GLY A 59 31.79 -6.35 9.69
N GLU A 60 30.55 -5.86 9.78
CA GLU A 60 29.44 -6.59 10.40
C GLU A 60 29.01 -7.75 9.52
N LEU A 61 28.32 -8.75 10.11
CA LEU A 61 27.79 -9.86 9.32
C LEU A 61 26.45 -9.49 8.65
N THR A 62 26.33 -9.84 7.39
CA THR A 62 25.06 -9.93 6.67
C THR A 62 24.81 -11.35 6.20
N MET A 63 23.63 -11.62 5.69
CA MET A 63 23.30 -12.92 5.12
C MET A 63 22.44 -12.79 3.87
N TYR A 64 22.56 -13.76 2.98
CA TYR A 64 21.69 -13.89 1.81
C TYR A 64 21.10 -15.29 1.70
N TYR A 65 19.96 -15.35 1.05
CA TYR A 65 19.27 -16.56 0.62
C TYR A 65 19.41 -16.72 -0.88
N HIS A 66 19.83 -17.91 -1.34
CA HIS A 66 19.90 -18.18 -2.78
C HIS A 66 18.55 -18.72 -3.27
N LYS A 67 17.85 -17.93 -4.08
CA LYS A 67 16.56 -18.31 -4.65
C LYS A 67 16.71 -18.70 -6.12
N GLU A 68 16.33 -19.93 -6.44
CA GLU A 68 16.37 -20.44 -7.80
C GLU A 68 15.59 -19.53 -8.76
N GLY A 69 16.22 -19.19 -9.92
CA GLY A 69 15.64 -18.31 -10.92
C GLY A 69 15.64 -16.81 -10.59
N VAL A 70 16.06 -16.40 -9.39
CA VAL A 70 16.12 -14.99 -8.97
C VAL A 70 17.55 -14.58 -8.60
N GLY A 71 18.32 -15.47 -7.97
CA GLY A 71 19.67 -15.21 -7.47
C GLY A 71 19.72 -14.99 -5.96
N GLU A 72 20.64 -14.15 -5.51
CA GLU A 72 20.89 -13.87 -4.11
C GLU A 72 19.95 -12.79 -3.57
N ILE A 73 19.25 -13.10 -2.50
CA ILE A 73 18.38 -12.17 -1.77
C ILE A 73 19.03 -11.85 -0.44
N TYR A 74 19.52 -10.63 -0.28
CA TYR A 74 20.16 -10.17 0.95
C TYR A 74 19.11 -9.80 2.00
N LEU A 75 19.23 -10.37 3.19
CA LEU A 75 18.31 -10.11 4.29
C LEU A 75 18.67 -8.85 5.06
N HIS A 76 19.94 -8.44 5.00
CA HIS A 76 20.42 -7.20 5.59
C HIS A 76 21.35 -6.47 4.63
N SER A 77 21.62 -5.19 4.88
CA SER A 77 22.49 -4.36 4.03
C SER A 77 23.86 -4.98 3.83
N MET A 78 24.37 -4.90 2.60
CA MET A 78 25.74 -5.26 2.25
C MET A 78 26.77 -4.21 2.69
N ILE A 79 26.31 -3.01 3.03
CA ILE A 79 27.22 -1.89 3.40
C ILE A 79 27.29 -1.78 4.90
N ASP A 80 26.14 -1.55 5.55
CA ASP A 80 26.00 -1.39 6.99
C ASP A 80 24.65 -1.94 7.46
N PRO A 81 24.61 -3.19 7.95
CA PRO A 81 23.38 -3.82 8.40
C PRO A 81 22.69 -3.10 9.57
N ALA A 82 23.49 -2.62 10.53
CA ALA A 82 22.96 -1.94 11.72
C ALA A 82 22.36 -0.56 11.37
N ALA A 83 23.04 0.22 10.54
CA ALA A 83 22.54 1.51 10.09
C ALA A 83 21.25 1.37 9.27
N ALA A 84 21.19 0.39 8.36
CA ALA A 84 20.00 0.10 7.56
C ALA A 84 18.81 -0.35 8.44
N ALA A 85 19.04 -1.18 9.44
CA ALA A 85 18.03 -1.58 10.40
C ALA A 85 17.49 -0.39 11.21
N LYS A 86 18.39 0.50 11.64
CA LYS A 86 18.02 1.71 12.37
C LYS A 86 17.18 2.66 11.53
N GLU A 87 17.52 2.82 10.25
CA GLU A 87 16.73 3.61 9.31
C GLU A 87 15.34 3.00 9.12
N PHE A 88 15.27 1.69 8.85
CA PHE A 88 14.00 0.97 8.74
C PHE A 88 13.12 1.14 9.97
N ILE A 89 13.66 1.01 11.18
CA ILE A 89 12.87 1.16 12.41
C ILE A 89 12.44 2.61 12.63
N ARG A 90 13.28 3.61 12.35
CA ARG A 90 12.88 5.02 12.44
C ARG A 90 11.69 5.35 11.54
N GLU A 91 11.63 4.73 10.39
CA GLU A 91 10.54 4.91 9.45
C GLU A 91 9.21 4.32 9.92
N TRP A 92 9.26 3.20 10.65
CA TRP A 92 8.06 2.45 11.04
C TRP A 92 7.67 2.59 12.51
N TYR A 93 8.54 3.12 13.34
CA TYR A 93 8.27 3.28 14.76
C TYR A 93 7.25 4.39 15.02
N LEU A 94 6.19 4.03 15.77
CA LEU A 94 5.16 4.95 16.25
C LEU A 94 5.24 5.00 17.78
N PRO A 95 5.53 6.16 18.40
CA PRO A 95 5.70 6.28 19.87
C PRO A 95 4.47 5.85 20.67
N GLU A 96 3.27 5.98 20.10
CA GLU A 96 2.01 5.56 20.71
C GLU A 96 1.79 4.05 20.69
N LYS A 97 2.46 3.31 19.81
CA LYS A 97 2.39 1.85 19.72
C LYS A 97 3.41 1.20 20.63
N LYS A 98 2.96 0.20 21.41
CA LYS A 98 3.80 -0.55 22.34
C LYS A 98 4.02 -1.99 21.92
N GLU A 99 3.12 -2.56 21.14
CA GLU A 99 3.18 -3.93 20.68
C GLU A 99 3.43 -3.99 19.17
N TYR A 100 4.45 -4.74 18.78
CA TYR A 100 4.84 -4.94 17.39
C TYR A 100 4.90 -6.42 17.06
N CYS A 101 4.38 -6.80 15.90
CA CYS A 101 4.66 -8.08 15.27
C CYS A 101 5.60 -7.83 14.10
N ILE A 102 6.72 -8.55 14.01
CA ILE A 102 7.66 -8.46 12.89
C ILE A 102 7.65 -9.78 12.14
N LEU A 103 7.32 -9.72 10.84
CA LEU A 103 7.40 -10.86 9.95
C LEU A 103 8.79 -10.93 9.32
N GLY A 104 9.56 -11.94 9.70
CA GLY A 104 10.95 -12.17 9.30
C GLY A 104 11.96 -11.74 10.37
N PHE A 105 12.79 -12.69 10.81
CA PHE A 105 13.80 -12.44 11.84
C PHE A 105 15.15 -12.02 11.24
N GLY A 106 15.57 -12.64 10.15
CA GLY A 106 16.92 -12.47 9.63
C GLY A 106 17.97 -12.74 10.71
N LEU A 107 19.01 -11.88 10.80
CA LEU A 107 19.97 -11.89 11.91
C LEU A 107 19.48 -11.10 13.13
N GLY A 108 18.31 -10.41 13.04
CA GLY A 108 17.70 -9.72 14.15
C GLY A 108 18.08 -8.25 14.34
N TYR A 109 18.86 -7.63 13.47
CA TYR A 109 19.26 -6.22 13.60
C TYR A 109 18.07 -5.28 13.82
N HIS A 110 17.03 -5.40 13.00
CA HIS A 110 15.82 -4.57 13.09
C HIS A 110 14.98 -4.86 14.33
N VAL A 111 14.98 -6.11 14.82
CA VAL A 111 14.30 -6.47 16.07
C VAL A 111 15.04 -5.86 17.26
N PHE A 112 16.37 -5.91 17.25
CA PHE A 112 17.20 -5.34 18.29
C PHE A 112 17.02 -3.82 18.36
N GLU A 113 17.06 -3.13 17.24
CA GLU A 113 16.82 -1.69 17.15
C GLU A 113 15.43 -1.30 17.66
N LEU A 114 14.39 -2.04 17.29
CA LEU A 114 13.02 -1.76 17.74
C LEU A 114 12.85 -1.92 19.25
N LEU A 115 13.44 -2.96 19.84
CA LEU A 115 13.44 -3.16 21.29
C LEU A 115 14.22 -2.07 22.04
N GLY A 116 15.20 -1.46 21.36
CA GLY A 116 15.99 -0.33 21.85
C GLY A 116 15.25 1.02 21.86
N MET A 117 14.17 1.17 21.08
CA MET A 117 13.44 2.45 20.98
C MET A 117 12.78 2.88 22.29
N SER A 118 12.25 1.93 23.07
CA SER A 118 11.64 2.22 24.38
C SER A 118 11.57 0.95 25.22
N LYS A 119 11.69 1.09 26.54
CA LYS A 119 11.46 -0.02 27.49
C LYS A 119 10.02 -0.53 27.50
N ALA A 120 9.07 0.27 27.01
CA ALA A 120 7.66 -0.10 26.89
C ALA A 120 7.36 -0.91 25.63
N VAL A 121 8.28 -1.01 24.67
CA VAL A 121 8.10 -1.76 23.44
C VAL A 121 8.27 -3.26 23.68
N SER A 122 7.31 -4.03 23.21
CA SER A 122 7.37 -5.49 23.08
C SER A 122 7.25 -5.91 21.62
N VAL A 123 7.96 -6.98 21.26
CA VAL A 123 8.06 -7.48 19.88
C VAL A 123 7.73 -8.97 19.86
N ILE A 124 6.84 -9.36 18.97
CA ILE A 124 6.60 -10.74 18.58
C ILE A 124 7.21 -10.96 17.21
N VAL A 125 8.29 -11.71 17.13
CA VAL A 125 8.86 -12.14 15.85
C VAL A 125 8.05 -13.30 15.30
N LEU A 126 7.63 -13.17 14.06
CA LEU A 126 6.90 -14.17 13.29
C LEU A 126 7.85 -14.75 12.25
N GLU A 127 8.29 -15.99 12.44
CA GLU A 127 9.28 -16.62 11.55
C GLU A 127 8.83 -18.03 11.12
N ARG A 128 8.95 -18.30 9.84
CA ARG A 128 8.62 -19.60 9.24
C ARG A 128 9.83 -20.50 9.03
N ASP A 129 11.02 -19.93 9.18
CA ASP A 129 12.28 -20.63 8.92
C ASP A 129 13.06 -20.80 10.22
N ILE A 130 13.25 -22.07 10.57
CA ILE A 130 13.96 -22.42 11.79
C ILE A 130 15.44 -22.06 11.72
N GLU A 131 16.04 -22.09 10.54
CA GLU A 131 17.45 -21.74 10.36
C GLU A 131 17.67 -20.24 10.63
N ALA A 132 16.76 -19.37 10.17
CA ALA A 132 16.81 -17.94 10.46
C ALA A 132 16.73 -17.68 11.98
N ILE A 133 15.87 -18.42 12.70
CA ILE A 133 15.79 -18.33 14.17
C ILE A 133 17.12 -18.75 14.82
N VAL A 134 17.70 -19.87 14.38
CA VAL A 134 18.99 -20.36 14.91
C VAL A 134 20.08 -19.31 14.71
N LEU A 135 20.18 -18.74 13.51
CA LEU A 135 21.19 -17.73 13.19
C LEU A 135 21.00 -16.44 14.02
N ALA A 136 19.78 -15.96 14.16
CA ALA A 136 19.48 -14.80 15.00
C ALA A 136 19.82 -15.04 16.48
N MET A 137 19.51 -16.25 16.98
CA MET A 137 19.83 -16.65 18.36
C MET A 137 21.33 -16.81 18.62
N GLN A 138 22.13 -17.06 17.58
CA GLN A 138 23.59 -17.09 17.66
C GLN A 138 24.19 -15.67 17.57
N PHE A 139 23.50 -14.76 16.89
CA PHE A 139 24.05 -13.47 16.51
C PHE A 139 23.98 -12.42 17.62
N PHE A 140 22.87 -12.35 18.38
CA PHE A 140 22.66 -11.43 19.48
C PHE A 140 22.35 -12.12 20.81
N ASP A 141 22.67 -11.44 21.90
CA ASP A 141 22.19 -11.77 23.24
C ASP A 141 20.76 -11.27 23.44
N TRP A 142 19.79 -12.16 23.29
CA TRP A 142 18.37 -11.89 23.49
C TRP A 142 17.88 -12.14 24.92
N SER A 143 18.76 -12.61 25.81
CA SER A 143 18.37 -13.14 27.13
C SER A 143 17.52 -12.16 27.95
N GLU A 144 17.91 -10.90 28.06
CA GLU A 144 17.15 -9.88 28.79
C GLU A 144 15.76 -9.68 28.22
N PHE A 145 15.62 -9.62 26.90
CA PHE A 145 14.35 -9.40 26.24
C PHE A 145 13.43 -10.62 26.32
N LEU A 146 13.99 -11.82 26.25
CA LEU A 146 13.25 -13.08 26.42
C LEU A 146 12.78 -13.27 27.87
N GLU A 147 13.64 -12.99 28.84
CA GLU A 147 13.32 -13.08 30.28
C GLU A 147 12.18 -12.11 30.67
N THR A 148 12.24 -10.88 30.19
CA THR A 148 11.24 -9.84 30.44
C THR A 148 10.01 -9.95 29.56
N GLU A 149 9.94 -10.96 28.69
CA GLU A 149 8.86 -11.18 27.72
C GLU A 149 8.65 -10.00 26.72
N ARG A 150 9.63 -9.11 26.65
CA ARG A 150 9.62 -8.05 25.65
C ARG A 150 9.91 -8.58 24.23
N LEU A 151 10.56 -9.73 24.12
CA LEU A 151 10.74 -10.49 22.90
C LEU A 151 10.03 -11.83 23.01
N GLN A 152 9.14 -12.11 22.08
CA GLN A 152 8.55 -13.44 21.87
C GLN A 152 8.85 -13.88 20.44
N ILE A 153 9.06 -15.19 20.25
CA ILE A 153 9.31 -15.76 18.92
C ILE A 153 8.24 -16.79 18.64
N LYS A 154 7.51 -16.61 17.54
CA LYS A 154 6.50 -17.55 17.02
C LYS A 154 7.06 -18.21 15.77
N TYR A 155 7.13 -19.52 15.81
CA TYR A 155 7.55 -20.35 14.69
C TYR A 155 6.37 -21.18 14.17
N GLU A 156 6.04 -21.03 12.90
CA GLU A 156 5.09 -21.85 12.16
C GLU A 156 5.50 -21.90 10.69
N SER A 157 5.39 -23.05 10.04
CA SER A 157 5.77 -23.23 8.63
C SER A 157 4.83 -22.47 7.66
N LYS A 158 3.60 -22.17 8.09
CA LYS A 158 2.60 -21.45 7.31
C LYS A 158 2.41 -20.05 7.83
N VAL A 159 2.51 -19.06 6.96
CA VAL A 159 2.43 -17.65 7.32
C VAL A 159 1.04 -17.27 7.87
N ASN A 160 -0.04 -17.83 7.32
CA ASN A 160 -1.39 -17.58 7.84
C ASN A 160 -1.56 -18.01 9.32
N MET A 161 -0.80 -18.99 9.79
CA MET A 161 -0.78 -19.39 11.20
C MET A 161 0.02 -18.40 12.05
N LEU A 162 1.11 -17.87 11.53
CA LEU A 162 1.90 -16.81 12.18
C LEU A 162 1.07 -15.55 12.37
N LEU A 163 0.32 -15.14 11.35
CA LEU A 163 -0.48 -13.92 11.38
C LEU A 163 -1.61 -13.94 12.42
N LYS A 164 -1.99 -15.10 12.96
CA LYS A 164 -2.92 -15.20 14.10
C LYS A 164 -2.40 -14.57 15.39
N ALA A 165 -1.10 -14.31 15.48
CA ALA A 165 -0.51 -13.61 16.62
C ALA A 165 -0.68 -12.08 16.52
N VAL A 166 -1.06 -11.54 15.35
CA VAL A 166 -1.32 -10.12 15.14
C VAL A 166 -2.69 -9.77 15.74
N THR A 167 -2.72 -8.81 16.66
CA THR A 167 -3.94 -8.32 17.31
C THR A 167 -4.26 -6.89 16.85
N GLU A 168 -5.42 -6.39 17.20
CA GLU A 168 -5.81 -4.99 16.93
C GLU A 168 -4.89 -3.96 17.61
N ASN A 169 -4.25 -4.35 18.70
CA ASN A 169 -3.32 -3.48 19.44
C ASN A 169 -1.90 -3.51 18.89
N SER A 170 -1.54 -4.57 18.18
CA SER A 170 -0.21 -4.74 17.62
C SER A 170 -0.06 -4.09 16.23
N MET A 171 1.13 -3.59 15.94
CA MET A 171 1.50 -3.11 14.61
C MET A 171 2.29 -4.18 13.88
N LEU A 172 1.84 -4.59 12.71
CA LEU A 172 2.57 -5.53 11.87
C LEU A 172 3.61 -4.82 11.03
N LEU A 173 4.87 -5.17 11.23
CA LEU A 173 6.00 -4.78 10.37
C LEU A 173 6.42 -5.98 9.52
N VAL A 174 6.70 -5.73 8.26
CA VAL A 174 7.18 -6.76 7.35
C VAL A 174 8.62 -6.45 6.96
N HIS A 175 9.51 -7.34 7.33
CA HIS A 175 10.88 -7.30 6.83
C HIS A 175 10.87 -7.74 5.36
N TYR A 176 11.00 -6.80 4.44
CA TYR A 176 10.75 -7.05 3.01
C TYR A 176 11.53 -8.21 2.41
N PRO A 177 12.82 -8.45 2.75
CA PRO A 177 13.55 -9.61 2.27
C PRO A 177 12.87 -10.95 2.59
N PHE A 178 12.17 -11.04 3.73
CA PHE A 178 11.37 -12.24 4.05
C PHE A 178 10.34 -12.55 2.97
N LEU A 179 9.65 -11.54 2.45
CA LEU A 179 8.69 -11.72 1.35
C LEU A 179 9.38 -12.17 0.06
N GLN A 180 10.55 -11.60 -0.22
CA GLN A 180 11.32 -11.97 -1.41
C GLN A 180 11.75 -13.44 -1.40
N CYS A 181 12.08 -13.99 -0.22
CA CYS A 181 12.43 -15.40 -0.04
C CYS A 181 11.24 -16.35 -0.21
N MET A 182 9.99 -15.88 -0.06
CA MET A 182 8.81 -16.72 -0.20
C MET A 182 8.63 -17.22 -1.64
N LYS A 183 8.11 -18.45 -1.78
CA LYS A 183 7.63 -18.96 -3.07
C LYS A 183 6.42 -18.17 -3.53
N SER A 184 6.23 -18.06 -4.85
CA SER A 184 5.04 -17.43 -5.43
C SER A 184 3.77 -18.17 -5.01
N GLY A 185 2.70 -17.44 -4.73
CA GLY A 185 1.41 -17.97 -4.27
C GLY A 185 0.56 -16.91 -3.57
N GLU A 186 -0.68 -17.27 -3.24
CA GLU A 186 -1.67 -16.37 -2.65
C GLU A 186 -1.20 -15.71 -1.33
N GLU A 187 -0.50 -16.45 -0.47
CA GLU A 187 0.01 -15.91 0.80
C GLU A 187 1.05 -14.80 0.55
N LYS A 188 1.97 -15.02 -0.39
CA LYS A 188 2.97 -14.00 -0.76
C LYS A 188 2.30 -12.78 -1.34
N GLU A 189 1.36 -12.96 -2.26
CA GLU A 189 0.60 -11.87 -2.87
C GLU A 189 -0.14 -11.02 -1.85
N ALA A 190 -0.84 -11.66 -0.91
CA ALA A 190 -1.58 -10.95 0.13
C ALA A 190 -0.65 -10.10 1.01
N LEU A 191 0.51 -10.63 1.39
CA LEU A 191 1.50 -9.91 2.19
C LEU A 191 2.18 -8.78 1.41
N GLU A 192 2.47 -8.99 0.14
CA GLU A 192 3.03 -7.94 -0.72
C GLU A 192 2.04 -6.79 -0.91
N ASN A 193 0.76 -7.10 -1.10
CA ASN A 193 -0.31 -6.10 -1.19
C ASN A 193 -0.44 -5.31 0.13
N TYR A 194 -0.40 -5.99 1.27
CA TYR A 194 -0.37 -5.33 2.57
C TYR A 194 0.84 -4.40 2.71
N PHE A 195 2.04 -4.89 2.37
CA PHE A 195 3.28 -4.12 2.47
C PHE A 195 3.25 -2.87 1.59
N ILE A 196 2.78 -2.99 0.35
CA ILE A 196 2.66 -1.85 -0.57
C ILE A 196 1.68 -0.82 -0.02
N SER A 197 0.51 -1.25 0.46
CA SER A 197 -0.48 -0.34 1.05
C SER A 197 0.06 0.37 2.29
N ALA A 198 0.72 -0.37 3.18
CA ALA A 198 1.32 0.18 4.39
C ALA A 198 2.45 1.18 4.08
N ASN A 199 3.29 0.89 3.08
CA ASN A 199 4.34 1.81 2.61
C ASN A 199 3.75 3.10 2.02
N SER A 200 2.78 2.97 1.14
CA SER A 200 2.14 4.15 0.52
C SER A 200 1.54 5.08 1.56
N ILE A 201 0.86 4.52 2.56
CA ILE A 201 0.30 5.30 3.67
C ILE A 201 1.41 6.00 4.45
N ARG A 202 2.50 5.31 4.73
CA ARG A 202 3.61 5.85 5.51
C ARG A 202 4.36 6.96 4.79
N GLU A 203 4.75 6.75 3.53
CA GLU A 203 5.47 7.74 2.73
C GLU A 203 4.69 9.04 2.60
N GLN A 204 3.37 8.94 2.54
CA GLN A 204 2.48 10.10 2.44
C GLN A 204 2.09 10.70 3.79
N LYS A 205 2.28 9.98 4.92
CA LYS A 205 1.73 10.42 6.22
C LYS A 205 2.20 11.82 6.61
N ARG A 206 3.47 12.13 6.49
CA ARG A 206 4.04 13.44 6.82
C ARG A 206 3.44 14.55 5.93
N ASP A 207 3.32 14.28 4.64
CA ASP A 207 2.77 15.24 3.70
C ASP A 207 1.27 15.38 3.92
N MET A 208 0.56 14.28 4.24
CA MET A 208 -0.84 14.29 4.61
C MET A 208 -1.12 15.18 5.83
N ASP A 209 -0.35 15.01 6.91
CA ASP A 209 -0.53 15.80 8.14
C ASP A 209 -0.27 17.29 7.90
N ASN A 210 0.77 17.62 7.14
CA ASN A 210 1.09 18.99 6.78
C ASN A 210 0.02 19.61 5.87
N ASN A 211 -0.40 18.90 4.84
CA ASN A 211 -1.46 19.37 3.93
C ASN A 211 -2.80 19.55 4.65
N PHE A 212 -3.17 18.59 5.52
CA PHE A 212 -4.38 18.73 6.32
C PHE A 212 -4.37 20.03 7.12
N PHE A 213 -3.29 20.30 7.84
CA PHE A 213 -3.13 21.56 8.60
C PHE A 213 -3.24 22.80 7.69
N LEU A 214 -2.55 22.79 6.55
CA LEU A 214 -2.58 23.91 5.61
C LEU A 214 -3.97 24.13 5.03
N LEU A 215 -4.66 23.07 4.57
CA LEU A 215 -6.00 23.18 3.98
C LEU A 215 -7.04 23.68 4.99
N GLN A 216 -6.95 23.23 6.28
CA GLN A 216 -7.81 23.77 7.35
C GLN A 216 -7.62 25.27 7.56
N ASN A 217 -6.38 25.77 7.43
CA ASN A 217 -6.07 27.20 7.62
C ASN A 217 -6.36 28.06 6.38
N MET A 218 -6.63 27.47 5.22
CA MET A 218 -6.98 28.23 4.00
C MET A 218 -8.44 28.72 3.98
N GLY A 219 -9.28 28.26 4.91
CA GLY A 219 -10.69 28.65 4.98
C GLY A 219 -11.52 28.16 3.79
N LEU A 220 -11.16 27.01 3.21
CA LEU A 220 -11.89 26.39 2.12
C LEU A 220 -13.24 25.86 2.59
N GLU A 221 -14.25 25.94 1.73
CA GLU A 221 -15.58 25.36 2.02
C GLU A 221 -15.53 23.84 2.00
N GLU A 222 -16.41 23.23 2.81
CA GLU A 222 -16.66 21.78 2.75
C GLU A 222 -17.47 21.45 1.48
N GLY A 223 -17.05 20.36 0.79
CA GLY A 223 -17.47 20.11 -0.58
C GLY A 223 -18.84 19.44 -0.74
N SER A 224 -19.49 18.93 0.34
CA SER A 224 -20.74 18.17 0.20
C SER A 224 -21.88 18.99 -0.42
N SER A 225 -21.97 20.28 -0.14
CA SER A 225 -22.96 21.18 -0.74
C SER A 225 -22.79 21.29 -2.26
N ILE A 226 -21.54 21.39 -2.73
CA ILE A 226 -21.19 21.52 -4.14
C ILE A 226 -21.46 20.24 -4.92
N ILE A 227 -21.10 19.08 -4.35
CA ILE A 227 -21.33 17.78 -4.97
C ILE A 227 -22.74 17.24 -4.78
N SER A 228 -23.59 17.86 -3.97
CA SER A 228 -25.00 17.44 -3.78
C SER A 228 -25.80 17.49 -5.07
N LYS A 229 -25.37 18.30 -6.05
CA LYS A 229 -25.99 18.34 -7.40
C LYS A 229 -25.85 17.01 -8.18
N ILE A 230 -25.03 16.05 -7.70
CA ILE A 230 -24.91 14.69 -8.27
C ILE A 230 -26.18 13.89 -8.03
N ARG A 231 -26.96 14.22 -7.00
CA ARG A 231 -28.18 13.50 -6.66
C ARG A 231 -29.13 13.39 -7.86
N ASP A 232 -29.58 12.18 -8.11
CA ASP A 232 -30.53 11.82 -9.18
C ASP A 232 -30.02 12.11 -10.61
N LYS A 233 -28.72 12.41 -10.77
CA LYS A 233 -28.07 12.65 -12.07
C LYS A 233 -27.18 11.48 -12.47
N ILE A 234 -26.77 11.47 -13.74
CA ILE A 234 -25.76 10.57 -14.27
C ILE A 234 -24.39 11.17 -13.93
N LEU A 235 -23.58 10.42 -13.20
CA LEU A 235 -22.19 10.82 -12.92
C LEU A 235 -21.25 10.03 -13.81
N VAL A 236 -20.55 10.70 -14.69
CA VAL A 236 -19.47 10.13 -15.49
C VAL A 236 -18.15 10.42 -14.80
N ILE A 237 -17.51 9.36 -14.30
CA ILE A 237 -16.17 9.42 -13.70
C ILE A 237 -15.15 9.25 -14.81
N VAL A 238 -14.30 10.26 -15.03
CA VAL A 238 -13.29 10.22 -16.07
C VAL A 238 -11.90 10.15 -15.44
N ALA A 239 -11.24 8.99 -15.65
CA ALA A 239 -9.87 8.75 -15.23
C ALA A 239 -8.92 8.70 -16.43
N ALA A 240 -7.62 8.60 -16.16
CA ALA A 240 -6.57 8.75 -17.16
C ALA A 240 -6.18 7.44 -17.87
N GLY A 241 -6.98 6.38 -17.79
CA GLY A 241 -6.67 5.12 -18.46
C GLY A 241 -6.66 5.25 -20.01
N PRO A 242 -5.85 4.44 -20.70
CA PRO A 242 -5.68 4.54 -22.16
C PRO A 242 -6.98 4.45 -22.97
N SER A 243 -8.01 3.76 -22.46
CA SER A 243 -9.31 3.64 -23.14
C SER A 243 -10.07 4.97 -23.26
N LEU A 244 -9.73 5.97 -22.45
CA LEU A 244 -10.38 7.29 -22.49
C LEU A 244 -10.34 7.92 -23.89
N GLU A 245 -9.25 7.75 -24.63
CA GLU A 245 -9.10 8.35 -25.97
C GLU A 245 -10.23 7.98 -26.92
N ARG A 246 -10.88 6.81 -26.74
CA ARG A 246 -12.00 6.35 -27.55
C ARG A 246 -13.31 7.09 -27.27
N GLU A 247 -13.45 7.62 -26.07
CA GLU A 247 -14.71 8.21 -25.58
C GLU A 247 -14.74 9.75 -25.65
N LEU A 248 -13.66 10.40 -26.06
CA LEU A 248 -13.57 11.87 -26.11
C LEU A 248 -14.66 12.52 -26.94
N GLY A 249 -15.03 11.90 -28.07
CA GLY A 249 -16.12 12.40 -28.94
C GLY A 249 -17.48 12.38 -28.21
N VAL A 250 -17.80 11.29 -27.54
CA VAL A 250 -19.05 11.15 -26.76
C VAL A 250 -19.06 12.13 -25.58
N LEU A 251 -17.96 12.23 -24.83
CA LEU A 251 -17.85 13.17 -23.70
C LEU A 251 -18.10 14.62 -24.12
N ARG A 252 -17.58 15.02 -25.29
CA ARG A 252 -17.76 16.38 -25.83
C ARG A 252 -19.23 16.67 -26.16
N GLU A 253 -19.98 15.69 -26.61
CA GLU A 253 -21.41 15.86 -26.92
C GLU A 253 -22.25 15.85 -25.64
N VAL A 254 -22.04 14.88 -24.75
CA VAL A 254 -22.91 14.65 -23.59
C VAL A 254 -22.75 15.70 -22.48
N GLN A 255 -21.62 16.39 -22.40
CA GLN A 255 -21.40 17.46 -21.41
C GLN A 255 -22.43 18.60 -21.49
N ARG A 256 -23.15 18.73 -22.60
CA ARG A 256 -24.19 19.73 -22.77
C ARG A 256 -25.52 19.37 -22.10
N ASN A 257 -25.66 18.14 -21.70
CA ASN A 257 -26.85 17.64 -21.00
C ASN A 257 -26.72 17.96 -19.51
N GLU A 258 -27.60 18.76 -18.96
CA GLU A 258 -27.61 19.19 -17.56
C GLU A 258 -27.85 18.02 -16.58
N ASP A 259 -28.37 16.87 -17.05
CA ASP A 259 -28.55 15.66 -16.26
C ASP A 259 -27.28 14.80 -16.18
N ILE A 260 -26.22 15.18 -16.88
CA ILE A 260 -24.94 14.48 -16.90
C ILE A 260 -23.87 15.37 -16.28
N LEU A 261 -23.22 14.86 -15.25
CA LEU A 261 -22.08 15.52 -14.60
C LEU A 261 -20.80 14.73 -14.84
N ILE A 262 -19.75 15.42 -15.21
CA ILE A 262 -18.43 14.84 -15.45
C ILE A 262 -17.54 15.15 -14.24
N LEU A 263 -17.06 14.11 -13.56
CA LEU A 263 -16.05 14.21 -12.50
C LEU A 263 -14.74 13.69 -13.07
N SER A 264 -13.78 14.59 -13.27
CA SER A 264 -12.46 14.27 -13.79
C SER A 264 -11.46 14.06 -12.65
N VAL A 265 -10.61 13.06 -12.76
CA VAL A 265 -9.39 13.03 -11.94
C VAL A 265 -8.41 14.12 -12.40
N GLY A 266 -7.59 14.64 -11.47
CA GLY A 266 -6.66 15.73 -11.77
C GLY A 266 -5.74 15.47 -12.95
N THR A 267 -5.18 14.26 -13.01
CA THR A 267 -4.20 13.84 -14.05
C THR A 267 -4.67 14.06 -15.49
N VAL A 268 -5.97 14.03 -15.76
CA VAL A 268 -6.51 14.14 -17.12
C VAL A 268 -7.32 15.43 -17.35
N ALA A 269 -7.53 16.23 -16.31
CA ALA A 269 -8.39 17.40 -16.38
C ALA A 269 -7.94 18.42 -17.45
N GLU A 270 -6.66 18.75 -17.49
CA GLU A 270 -6.09 19.66 -18.51
C GLU A 270 -6.31 19.14 -19.92
N LYS A 271 -6.07 17.83 -20.14
CA LYS A 271 -6.25 17.19 -21.44
C LYS A 271 -7.72 17.15 -21.90
N LEU A 272 -8.66 16.99 -20.98
CA LEU A 272 -10.08 17.08 -21.30
C LEU A 272 -10.42 18.50 -21.79
N ILE A 273 -9.96 19.55 -21.08
CA ILE A 273 -10.20 20.95 -21.44
C ILE A 273 -9.56 21.29 -22.79
N GLU A 274 -8.34 20.84 -23.07
CA GLU A 274 -7.70 20.96 -24.38
C GLU A 274 -8.52 20.30 -25.51
N ASN A 275 -9.31 19.27 -25.19
CA ASN A 275 -10.24 18.61 -26.11
C ASN A 275 -11.67 19.19 -26.07
N GLU A 276 -11.85 20.38 -25.50
CA GLU A 276 -13.15 21.09 -25.39
C GLU A 276 -14.18 20.32 -24.54
N ILE A 277 -13.70 19.52 -23.56
CA ILE A 277 -14.51 18.81 -22.57
C ILE A 277 -14.29 19.49 -21.22
N TYR A 278 -15.34 20.10 -20.66
CA TYR A 278 -15.27 20.87 -19.41
C TYR A 278 -15.90 20.08 -18.28
N PRO A 279 -15.10 19.51 -17.36
CA PRO A 279 -15.62 18.74 -16.23
C PRO A 279 -16.52 19.60 -15.33
N SER A 280 -17.51 18.97 -14.72
CA SER A 280 -18.33 19.58 -13.66
C SER A 280 -17.54 19.71 -12.35
N PHE A 281 -16.54 18.85 -12.17
CA PHE A 281 -15.64 18.81 -11.01
C PHE A 281 -14.28 18.21 -11.41
N ILE A 282 -13.23 18.67 -10.74
CA ILE A 282 -11.90 18.06 -10.76
C ILE A 282 -11.61 17.51 -9.37
N LEU A 283 -11.04 16.31 -9.25
CA LEU A 283 -10.76 15.64 -7.98
C LEU A 283 -9.27 15.32 -7.86
N ILE A 284 -8.67 15.71 -6.73
CA ILE A 284 -7.29 15.36 -6.33
C ILE A 284 -7.30 14.78 -4.92
N THR A 285 -6.59 13.66 -4.73
CA THR A 285 -6.48 12.97 -3.44
C THR A 285 -5.08 12.92 -2.88
N ASP A 286 -4.06 12.97 -3.74
CA ASP A 286 -2.68 12.70 -3.37
C ASP A 286 -2.03 13.86 -2.63
N ALA A 287 -1.24 13.52 -1.62
CA ALA A 287 -0.57 14.49 -0.75
C ALA A 287 0.71 15.10 -1.35
N TRP A 288 1.20 14.56 -2.48
CA TRP A 288 2.43 15.01 -3.11
C TRP A 288 2.36 16.47 -3.55
N GLU A 289 3.40 17.22 -3.27
CA GLU A 289 3.47 18.64 -3.64
C GLU A 289 3.26 18.86 -5.13
N ASP A 290 3.83 17.99 -5.97
CA ASP A 290 3.76 18.07 -7.44
C ASP A 290 2.35 17.94 -8.04
N MET A 291 1.33 17.60 -7.24
CA MET A 291 -0.06 17.52 -7.70
C MET A 291 -0.60 18.87 -8.22
N TYR A 292 0.00 20.00 -7.83
CA TYR A 292 -0.37 21.30 -8.39
C TYR A 292 -0.20 21.36 -9.92
N LYS A 293 0.76 20.60 -10.49
CA LYS A 293 1.01 20.51 -11.93
C LYS A 293 -0.20 20.00 -12.73
N GLN A 294 -1.11 19.28 -12.07
CA GLN A 294 -2.34 18.79 -12.70
C GLN A 294 -3.38 19.87 -12.95
N VAL A 295 -3.22 21.04 -12.34
CA VAL A 295 -4.22 22.14 -12.38
C VAL A 295 -3.65 23.52 -12.65
N GLU A 296 -2.33 23.70 -12.60
CA GLU A 296 -1.68 25.02 -12.73
C GLU A 296 -1.95 25.72 -14.09
N ASN A 297 -2.13 24.94 -15.15
CA ASN A 297 -2.39 25.46 -16.50
C ASN A 297 -3.88 25.64 -16.81
N ILE A 298 -4.78 25.19 -15.95
CA ILE A 298 -6.22 25.33 -16.14
C ILE A 298 -6.60 26.78 -15.89
N LYS A 299 -7.26 27.43 -16.88
CA LYS A 299 -7.67 28.85 -16.83
C LYS A 299 -9.15 29.03 -16.51
N GLU A 300 -9.93 27.97 -16.56
CA GLU A 300 -11.36 27.93 -16.26
C GLU A 300 -11.58 28.22 -14.78
N LYS A 301 -12.28 29.32 -14.47
CA LYS A 301 -12.50 29.81 -13.10
C LYS A 301 -13.78 29.27 -12.45
N ASN A 302 -14.57 28.49 -13.18
CA ASN A 302 -15.89 28.03 -12.74
C ASN A 302 -15.97 26.52 -12.47
N ILE A 303 -14.88 25.78 -12.63
CA ILE A 303 -14.84 24.35 -12.34
C ILE A 303 -14.36 24.16 -10.90
N PRO A 304 -15.18 23.58 -9.99
CA PRO A 304 -14.74 23.30 -8.64
C PRO A 304 -13.66 22.23 -8.59
N LEU A 305 -12.57 22.52 -7.86
CA LEU A 305 -11.55 21.55 -7.47
C LEU A 305 -11.91 20.94 -6.12
N LEU A 306 -12.18 19.66 -6.13
CA LEU A 306 -12.43 18.84 -4.93
C LEU A 306 -11.10 18.29 -4.43
N LEU A 307 -10.76 18.59 -3.21
CA LEU A 307 -9.53 18.13 -2.56
C LEU A 307 -9.87 17.21 -1.40
N LEU A 308 -9.30 16.02 -1.38
CA LEU A 308 -9.31 15.23 -0.15
C LEU A 308 -8.63 16.04 0.96
N SER A 309 -9.06 15.93 2.19
CA SER A 309 -8.55 16.79 3.28
C SER A 309 -7.05 16.64 3.56
N THR A 310 -6.41 15.65 2.98
CA THR A 310 -4.95 15.40 3.02
C THR A 310 -4.27 15.63 1.68
N ALA A 311 -5.01 16.06 0.64
CA ALA A 311 -4.45 16.31 -0.68
C ALA A 311 -3.51 17.53 -0.70
N SER A 312 -2.73 17.66 -1.75
CA SER A 312 -1.75 18.74 -1.91
C SER A 312 -2.36 20.14 -1.68
N ALA A 313 -1.97 20.80 -0.60
CA ALA A 313 -2.37 22.17 -0.32
C ALA A 313 -1.84 23.15 -1.39
N ARG A 314 -0.72 22.83 -2.04
CA ARG A 314 -0.19 23.60 -3.15
C ARG A 314 -1.13 23.58 -4.36
N ALA A 315 -1.80 22.45 -4.62
CA ALA A 315 -2.79 22.40 -5.69
C ALA A 315 -3.94 23.40 -5.45
N ALA A 316 -4.43 23.51 -4.20
CA ALA A 316 -5.43 24.52 -3.85
C ALA A 316 -4.92 25.96 -4.04
N LYS A 317 -3.65 26.20 -3.75
CA LYS A 317 -3.04 27.53 -3.84
C LYS A 317 -2.79 28.00 -5.27
N GLU A 318 -2.39 27.07 -6.14
CA GLU A 318 -2.06 27.41 -7.55
C GLU A 318 -3.29 27.37 -8.46
N TYR A 319 -4.38 26.73 -8.05
CA TYR A 319 -5.59 26.63 -8.85
C TYR A 319 -6.37 27.96 -8.87
N VAL A 320 -6.86 28.36 -10.04
CA VAL A 320 -7.55 29.66 -10.24
C VAL A 320 -9.05 29.60 -9.96
N GLY A 321 -9.66 28.41 -9.94
CA GLY A 321 -11.08 28.18 -9.68
C GLY A 321 -11.40 27.97 -8.20
N PRO A 322 -12.68 27.72 -7.87
CA PRO A 322 -13.09 27.46 -6.50
C PRO A 322 -12.55 26.11 -6.02
N CYS A 323 -12.03 26.08 -4.78
CA CYS A 323 -11.56 24.88 -4.12
C CYS A 323 -12.45 24.52 -2.94
N CYS A 324 -12.70 23.23 -2.73
CA CYS A 324 -13.39 22.72 -1.56
C CYS A 324 -12.78 21.43 -1.05
N VAL A 325 -13.01 21.12 0.24
CA VAL A 325 -12.39 19.99 0.92
C VAL A 325 -13.43 18.91 1.17
N LEU A 326 -13.03 17.65 0.94
CA LEU A 326 -13.77 16.44 1.28
C LEU A 326 -13.02 15.70 2.40
N TYR A 327 -13.73 15.23 3.41
CA TYR A 327 -13.16 14.53 4.55
C TYR A 327 -13.26 13.02 4.37
N GLN A 328 -12.19 12.28 4.70
CA GLN A 328 -12.13 10.83 4.51
C GLN A 328 -12.21 10.05 5.82
N GLU A 329 -12.74 8.84 5.73
CA GLU A 329 -12.64 7.79 6.73
C GLU A 329 -11.20 7.25 6.84
N GLY A 330 -10.81 6.76 8.01
CA GLY A 330 -9.49 6.16 8.23
C GLY A 330 -8.35 7.16 8.47
N TYR A 331 -8.66 8.45 8.55
CA TYR A 331 -7.72 9.49 8.96
C TYR A 331 -8.32 10.28 10.13
N GLU A 332 -7.83 9.99 11.34
CA GLU A 332 -8.41 10.48 12.60
C GLU A 332 -8.64 12.01 12.64
N PRO A 333 -7.70 12.88 12.19
CA PRO A 333 -7.95 14.32 12.18
C PRO A 333 -9.15 14.72 11.30
N ALA A 334 -9.32 14.08 10.13
CA ALA A 334 -10.46 14.33 9.25
C ALA A 334 -11.78 13.87 9.88
N GLU A 335 -11.79 12.68 10.49
CA GLU A 335 -12.96 12.13 11.16
C GLU A 335 -13.41 13.02 12.33
N LYS A 336 -12.45 13.56 13.10
CA LYS A 336 -12.73 14.48 14.19
C LYS A 336 -13.41 15.76 13.69
N VAL A 337 -12.84 16.41 12.67
CA VAL A 337 -13.42 17.63 12.08
C VAL A 337 -14.80 17.35 11.50
N ALA A 338 -14.96 16.25 10.77
CA ALA A 338 -16.24 15.86 10.20
C ALA A 338 -17.32 15.62 11.27
N LYS A 339 -16.98 14.95 12.37
CA LYS A 339 -17.87 14.71 13.49
C LYS A 339 -18.29 16.01 14.20
N GLU A 340 -17.34 16.91 14.45
CA GLU A 340 -17.59 18.19 15.11
C GLU A 340 -18.49 19.12 14.31
N ASN A 341 -18.43 19.04 12.97
CA ASN A 341 -19.16 19.92 12.06
C ASN A 341 -20.32 19.22 11.32
N ASN A 342 -20.56 17.94 11.58
CA ASN A 342 -21.55 17.12 10.90
C ASN A 342 -21.34 17.05 9.38
N TYR A 343 -20.07 16.96 8.94
CA TYR A 343 -19.69 16.79 7.54
C TYR A 343 -19.76 15.33 7.11
N THR A 344 -19.94 15.11 5.80
CA THR A 344 -19.94 13.77 5.22
C THR A 344 -18.51 13.22 5.16
N LEU A 345 -18.32 12.00 5.66
CA LEU A 345 -17.08 11.24 5.48
C LEU A 345 -17.16 10.38 4.22
N PHE A 346 -16.09 10.32 3.47
CA PHE A 346 -15.96 9.53 2.25
C PHE A 346 -14.95 8.42 2.43
N SER A 347 -15.21 7.27 1.81
CA SER A 347 -14.28 6.14 1.77
C SER A 347 -13.39 6.20 0.54
N THR A 348 -12.13 5.84 0.70
CA THR A 348 -11.18 5.74 -0.40
C THR A 348 -10.40 4.43 -0.33
N GLY A 349 -10.16 3.83 -1.49
CA GLY A 349 -9.35 2.62 -1.65
C GLY A 349 -7.90 2.90 -2.04
N GLY A 350 -7.44 4.15 -1.90
CA GLY A 350 -6.07 4.56 -2.19
C GLY A 350 -5.85 5.10 -3.60
N SER A 351 -6.90 5.33 -4.38
CA SER A 351 -6.82 6.05 -5.66
C SER A 351 -7.95 7.06 -5.81
N VAL A 352 -7.73 8.06 -6.66
CA VAL A 352 -8.73 9.10 -6.98
C VAL A 352 -10.03 8.48 -7.50
N ALA A 353 -9.92 7.48 -8.37
CA ALA A 353 -11.10 6.79 -8.95
C ALA A 353 -11.92 6.06 -7.89
N THR A 354 -11.31 5.48 -6.86
CA THR A 354 -12.03 4.83 -5.75
C THR A 354 -12.86 5.84 -4.96
N LEU A 355 -12.29 7.01 -4.66
CA LEU A 355 -13.03 8.10 -4.02
C LEU A 355 -14.17 8.63 -4.90
N ALA A 356 -13.94 8.77 -6.20
CA ALA A 356 -14.97 9.24 -7.15
C ALA A 356 -16.21 8.32 -7.16
N ILE A 357 -16.00 7.00 -7.08
CA ILE A 357 -17.11 6.03 -6.95
C ILE A 357 -17.86 6.25 -5.63
N ASP A 358 -17.15 6.38 -4.50
CA ASP A 358 -17.77 6.59 -3.20
C ASP A 358 -18.57 7.90 -3.15
N ILE A 359 -18.06 8.98 -3.77
CA ILE A 359 -18.80 10.22 -3.95
C ILE A 359 -20.13 9.99 -4.68
N GLY A 360 -20.08 9.33 -5.82
CA GLY A 360 -21.29 9.02 -6.60
C GLY A 360 -22.32 8.23 -5.80
N LEU A 361 -21.88 7.22 -5.05
CA LEU A 361 -22.74 6.40 -4.21
C LEU A 361 -23.33 7.19 -3.03
N ARG A 362 -22.52 7.93 -2.29
CA ARG A 362 -22.98 8.72 -1.13
C ARG A 362 -23.88 9.88 -1.53
N MET A 363 -23.60 10.51 -2.66
CA MET A 363 -24.44 11.57 -3.19
C MET A 363 -25.67 11.07 -3.92
N LYS A 364 -25.90 9.75 -3.99
CA LYS A 364 -27.05 9.10 -4.61
C LYS A 364 -27.22 9.50 -6.07
N ALA A 365 -26.15 9.34 -6.85
CA ALA A 365 -26.23 9.44 -8.29
C ALA A 365 -27.32 8.48 -8.80
N ARG A 366 -28.09 8.85 -9.82
CA ARG A 366 -29.01 7.94 -10.50
C ARG A 366 -28.24 6.80 -11.16
N ARG A 367 -27.06 7.12 -11.70
CA ARG A 367 -26.18 6.20 -12.41
C ARG A 367 -24.74 6.67 -12.30
N ILE A 368 -23.78 5.73 -12.20
CA ILE A 368 -22.36 6.00 -12.25
C ILE A 368 -21.78 5.30 -13.47
N ILE A 369 -21.07 6.02 -14.32
CA ILE A 369 -20.40 5.47 -15.50
C ILE A 369 -18.90 5.75 -15.38
N MET A 370 -18.08 4.70 -15.39
CA MET A 370 -16.64 4.80 -15.35
C MET A 370 -16.07 4.84 -16.76
N CYS A 371 -15.28 5.87 -17.08
CA CYS A 371 -14.62 6.09 -18.35
C CYS A 371 -13.12 6.28 -18.13
N GLY A 372 -12.27 5.53 -18.81
CA GLY A 372 -10.82 5.56 -18.61
C GLY A 372 -10.36 5.01 -17.23
N VAL A 373 -11.20 4.24 -16.53
CA VAL A 373 -10.85 3.51 -15.31
C VAL A 373 -10.36 2.11 -15.70
N ASP A 374 -9.25 2.06 -16.41
CA ASP A 374 -8.79 0.80 -17.04
C ASP A 374 -8.24 -0.20 -16.05
N LEU A 375 -7.55 0.25 -15.00
CA LEU A 375 -6.89 -0.61 -14.00
C LEU A 375 -6.07 -1.76 -14.63
N ALA A 376 -5.57 -1.52 -15.83
CA ALA A 376 -4.79 -2.44 -16.64
C ALA A 376 -3.91 -1.65 -17.62
N TYR A 377 -2.87 -2.30 -18.10
CA TYR A 377 -1.99 -1.76 -19.14
C TYR A 377 -2.54 -2.07 -20.53
N SER A 378 -2.51 -1.09 -21.42
CA SER A 378 -2.87 -1.26 -22.83
C SER A 378 -1.69 -0.88 -23.69
N ASP A 379 -1.21 -1.80 -24.55
CA ASP A 379 -0.07 -1.58 -25.44
C ASP A 379 1.16 -0.98 -24.75
N SER A 380 1.42 -1.42 -23.51
CA SER A 380 2.46 -0.88 -22.61
C SER A 380 2.24 0.59 -22.19
N LYS A 381 1.04 1.13 -22.38
CA LYS A 381 0.64 2.44 -21.84
C LYS A 381 0.09 2.31 -20.43
N LEU A 382 0.42 3.27 -19.59
CA LEU A 382 -0.15 3.43 -18.25
C LEU A 382 -1.33 4.41 -18.26
N HIS A 383 -1.19 5.52 -19.01
CA HIS A 383 -2.19 6.58 -19.07
C HIS A 383 -2.55 6.95 -20.51
N ALA A 384 -3.74 7.53 -20.67
CA ALA A 384 -4.15 8.18 -21.91
C ALA A 384 -3.18 9.30 -22.29
N PHE A 385 -3.02 9.55 -23.60
CA PHE A 385 -2.15 10.58 -24.16
C PHE A 385 -0.63 10.35 -23.97
N GLU A 386 -0.22 9.22 -23.38
CA GLU A 386 1.18 8.79 -23.30
C GLU A 386 1.60 7.95 -24.53
N GLU A 387 2.91 7.92 -24.78
CA GLU A 387 3.47 7.00 -25.80
C GLU A 387 3.51 5.56 -25.27
N ALA A 388 3.37 4.59 -26.18
CA ALA A 388 3.47 3.18 -25.82
C ALA A 388 4.92 2.80 -25.45
N GLY A 389 5.10 1.83 -24.55
CA GLY A 389 6.39 1.22 -24.24
C GLY A 389 7.04 1.65 -22.92
N GLY A 390 6.39 2.52 -22.12
CA GLY A 390 6.93 2.98 -20.83
C GLY A 390 6.78 2.01 -19.65
N VAL A 391 6.02 0.93 -19.80
CA VAL A 391 5.68 0.02 -18.69
C VAL A 391 6.35 -1.34 -18.87
N PRO A 392 7.15 -1.84 -17.90
CA PRO A 392 7.69 -3.19 -17.92
C PRO A 392 6.55 -4.20 -17.65
N LEU A 393 6.08 -4.88 -18.69
CA LEU A 393 4.98 -5.84 -18.60
C LEU A 393 5.38 -7.20 -17.98
N ASP A 394 6.65 -7.46 -17.79
CA ASP A 394 7.15 -8.74 -17.26
C ASP A 394 6.75 -8.97 -15.79
N ALA A 395 6.54 -7.91 -15.02
CA ALA A 395 6.09 -7.97 -13.64
C ALA A 395 4.54 -7.89 -13.50
N ALA A 396 3.81 -7.75 -14.61
CA ALA A 396 2.37 -7.59 -14.60
C ALA A 396 1.66 -8.95 -14.46
N ARG A 397 0.50 -8.93 -13.75
CA ARG A 397 -0.39 -10.09 -13.64
C ARG A 397 -1.36 -10.11 -14.80
N GLU A 398 -1.74 -11.31 -15.23
CA GLU A 398 -2.84 -11.51 -16.16
C GLU A 398 -4.16 -11.67 -15.40
N ILE A 399 -5.15 -10.88 -15.76
CA ILE A 399 -6.52 -10.92 -15.18
C ILE A 399 -7.58 -10.88 -16.29
N GLU A 400 -8.82 -11.14 -15.92
CA GLU A 400 -9.94 -10.97 -16.83
C GLU A 400 -10.23 -9.48 -17.06
N GLY A 401 -10.32 -9.10 -18.32
CA GLY A 401 -10.70 -7.76 -18.77
C GLY A 401 -12.11 -7.69 -19.28
N VAL A 402 -12.54 -6.47 -19.61
CA VAL A 402 -13.85 -6.18 -20.24
C VAL A 402 -14.04 -7.05 -21.48
N GLY A 403 -15.22 -7.66 -21.61
CA GLY A 403 -15.55 -8.58 -22.71
C GLY A 403 -14.87 -9.95 -22.60
N GLY A 404 -14.39 -10.36 -21.43
CA GLY A 404 -13.79 -11.69 -21.18
C GLY A 404 -12.39 -11.89 -21.74
N ARG A 405 -11.74 -10.85 -22.25
CA ARG A 405 -10.36 -10.92 -22.73
C ARG A 405 -9.37 -10.87 -21.59
N LYS A 406 -8.15 -11.33 -21.82
CA LYS A 406 -7.08 -11.25 -20.85
C LYS A 406 -6.34 -9.91 -20.97
N VAL A 407 -6.11 -9.26 -19.84
CA VAL A 407 -5.37 -8.02 -19.74
C VAL A 407 -4.29 -8.11 -18.66
N LYS A 408 -3.24 -7.33 -18.80
CA LYS A 408 -2.17 -7.24 -17.79
C LYS A 408 -2.44 -6.09 -16.84
N THR A 409 -2.29 -6.35 -15.54
CA THR A 409 -2.49 -5.33 -14.48
C THR A 409 -1.33 -5.32 -13.50
N GLY A 410 -1.11 -4.16 -12.86
CA GLY A 410 -0.19 -4.02 -11.74
C GLY A 410 -0.86 -4.32 -10.40
N ARG A 411 -0.05 -4.53 -9.36
CA ARG A 411 -0.55 -4.83 -7.99
C ARG A 411 -1.46 -3.74 -7.44
N ASN A 412 -1.08 -2.48 -7.59
CA ASN A 412 -1.87 -1.36 -7.10
C ASN A 412 -3.24 -1.30 -7.80
N PHE A 413 -3.26 -1.50 -9.11
CA PHE A 413 -4.51 -1.54 -9.87
C PHE A 413 -5.44 -2.68 -9.41
N ASP A 414 -4.89 -3.85 -9.09
CA ASP A 414 -5.68 -4.98 -8.59
C ASP A 414 -6.25 -4.71 -7.18
N ILE A 415 -5.49 -4.01 -6.32
CA ILE A 415 -5.97 -3.56 -5.01
C ILE A 415 -7.15 -2.58 -5.18
N TYR A 416 -7.02 -1.60 -6.06
CA TYR A 416 -8.09 -0.63 -6.34
C TYR A 416 -9.33 -1.30 -6.93
N ARG A 417 -9.14 -2.24 -7.87
CA ARG A 417 -10.21 -3.04 -8.47
C ARG A 417 -11.00 -3.81 -7.39
N LYS A 418 -10.31 -4.57 -6.55
CA LYS A 418 -10.93 -5.36 -5.46
C LYS A 418 -11.67 -4.47 -4.45
N TRP A 419 -11.11 -3.31 -4.14
CA TRP A 419 -11.79 -2.34 -3.28
C TRP A 419 -13.09 -1.83 -3.93
N MET A 420 -13.04 -1.47 -5.22
CA MET A 420 -14.23 -1.04 -5.97
C MET A 420 -15.30 -2.13 -5.98
N GLU A 421 -14.95 -3.37 -6.29
CA GLU A 421 -15.87 -4.52 -6.28
C GLU A 421 -16.54 -4.70 -4.92
N LYS A 422 -15.77 -4.67 -3.84
CA LYS A 422 -16.30 -4.73 -2.48
C LYS A 422 -17.22 -3.55 -2.16
N ARG A 423 -16.86 -2.36 -2.56
CA ARG A 423 -17.67 -1.15 -2.33
C ARG A 423 -18.98 -1.19 -3.11
N ILE A 424 -18.94 -1.66 -4.34
CA ILE A 424 -20.09 -1.84 -5.22
C ILE A 424 -21.01 -2.93 -4.69
N SER A 425 -20.48 -4.07 -4.26
CA SER A 425 -21.28 -5.20 -3.73
C SER A 425 -22.06 -4.86 -2.46
N ASN A 426 -21.62 -3.86 -1.71
CA ASN A 426 -22.27 -3.43 -0.46
C ASN A 426 -23.42 -2.44 -0.68
N GLN A 427 -23.84 -2.20 -1.91
CA GLN A 427 -24.95 -1.32 -2.26
C GLN A 427 -25.78 -1.91 -3.41
N SER A 428 -27.07 -1.55 -3.51
CA SER A 428 -28.00 -2.03 -4.53
C SER A 428 -28.77 -0.91 -5.24
N ASP A 429 -28.59 0.34 -4.84
CA ASP A 429 -29.50 1.43 -5.20
C ASP A 429 -29.03 2.24 -6.42
N VAL A 430 -27.81 2.02 -6.89
CA VAL A 430 -27.21 2.76 -8.00
C VAL A 430 -26.70 1.80 -9.07
N ASP A 431 -27.11 2.01 -10.31
CA ASP A 431 -26.56 1.29 -11.45
C ASP A 431 -25.16 1.79 -11.79
N ILE A 432 -24.21 0.87 -11.90
CA ILE A 432 -22.79 1.21 -12.18
C ILE A 432 -22.36 0.52 -13.46
N TYR A 433 -21.78 1.34 -14.35
CA TYR A 433 -21.35 0.93 -15.67
C TYR A 433 -19.84 1.09 -15.82
N ASN A 434 -19.21 0.11 -16.44
CA ASN A 434 -17.80 0.17 -16.85
C ASN A 434 -17.73 0.41 -18.37
N ALA A 435 -17.52 1.66 -18.72
CA ALA A 435 -17.27 2.09 -20.11
C ALA A 435 -15.77 2.15 -20.45
N SER A 436 -14.92 1.57 -19.60
CA SER A 436 -13.48 1.42 -19.85
C SER A 436 -13.18 0.13 -20.59
N TYR A 437 -11.97 0.00 -21.13
CA TYR A 437 -11.56 -1.19 -21.90
C TYR A 437 -10.40 -1.95 -21.23
N GLY A 438 -10.24 -1.80 -19.93
CA GLY A 438 -9.21 -2.45 -19.14
C GLY A 438 -9.71 -3.69 -18.41
N ALA A 439 -9.47 -3.71 -17.11
CA ALA A 439 -9.87 -4.78 -16.21
C ALA A 439 -11.41 -4.87 -16.08
N ARG A 440 -11.90 -6.09 -15.96
CA ARG A 440 -13.27 -6.33 -15.52
C ARG A 440 -13.40 -5.93 -14.04
N ILE A 441 -14.50 -5.27 -13.70
CA ILE A 441 -14.85 -4.90 -12.32
C ILE A 441 -16.17 -5.55 -12.00
N GLU A 442 -16.18 -6.50 -11.06
CA GLU A 442 -17.39 -7.21 -10.66
C GLU A 442 -18.45 -6.25 -10.10
N GLY A 443 -19.72 -6.55 -10.42
CA GLY A 443 -20.87 -5.72 -10.01
C GLY A 443 -21.16 -4.55 -10.94
N THR A 444 -20.41 -4.39 -12.04
CA THR A 444 -20.64 -3.38 -13.06
C THR A 444 -21.24 -3.97 -14.33
N LYS A 445 -22.01 -3.17 -15.06
CA LYS A 445 -22.46 -3.49 -16.42
C LYS A 445 -21.41 -2.98 -17.42
N GLU A 446 -20.94 -3.87 -18.32
CA GLU A 446 -19.92 -3.52 -19.32
C GLU A 446 -20.57 -3.06 -20.60
N MET A 447 -20.40 -1.77 -20.97
CA MET A 447 -20.88 -1.20 -22.24
C MET A 447 -20.21 0.13 -22.54
N GLY A 448 -20.28 0.59 -23.80
CA GLY A 448 -19.72 1.88 -24.19
C GLY A 448 -20.44 3.05 -23.52
N LEU A 449 -19.76 4.22 -23.45
CA LEU A 449 -20.26 5.40 -22.74
C LEU A 449 -21.62 5.87 -23.27
N LEU A 450 -21.79 5.95 -24.58
CA LEU A 450 -23.05 6.39 -25.18
C LEU A 450 -24.21 5.45 -24.86
N GLU A 451 -23.97 4.16 -24.91
CA GLU A 451 -24.96 3.12 -24.57
C GLU A 451 -25.31 3.19 -23.07
N ALA A 452 -24.32 3.30 -22.19
CA ALA A 452 -24.50 3.41 -20.75
C ALA A 452 -25.29 4.65 -20.33
N ILE A 453 -25.25 5.72 -21.08
CA ILE A 453 -26.04 6.95 -20.85
C ILE A 453 -27.51 6.71 -21.26
N GLY A 454 -27.73 5.97 -22.34
CA GLY A 454 -29.05 5.71 -22.89
C GLY A 454 -29.83 4.57 -22.22
N ASP A 455 -29.15 3.67 -21.51
CA ASP A 455 -29.76 2.51 -20.83
C ASP A 455 -30.59 2.97 -19.62
#